data_59289fcdfad24c6bfbaec3c540b88160
#
_entry.id   59289fcdfad24c6bfbaec3c540b88160
#
_cell.length_a   1.000
_cell.length_b   1.000
_cell.length_c   1.000
_cell.angle_alpha   90.00
_cell.angle_beta   90.00
_cell.angle_gamma   90.00
#
_symmetry.space_group_name_H-M   'P 1'
#
loop_
_entity.id
_entity.type
_entity.pdbx_description
1 polymer ?
#
loop_
_entity_poly.entity_id
_entity_poly.type
_entity_poly.pdbx_seq_one_letter_code
_entity_poly.pdbx_strand_id
1 'polypeptide(L)'
;LDNCLVQDPKTQEIINHICRLSEKFDSPVYDERKIGGIRTVMVRRSQKTGEVQIIFVTSTPIILDGQVWPELREEPSKRQKNSFVKFDKMLSALTEEFEEIVTVAVNFHPRKTSEIYGERTQILFNEKETITEGVLDYEFELSPRAFYQLNSEQANVLYGEAVKALNPKKDDRVIDAYCGVGTIGFAVAKKVKSVHGMDITPESIFDARENAKRLGLKNCHYEIGKAERIIPNWNKSGHRATAMIVDPPRTGLDDALLETITKFPPEKMVYVSCNVSTWQKI
;
A
#
# COMPACT_ATOMS: atom_id res chain seq x y z
N LEU A 1 10.38 -10.74 -19.14
CA LEU A 1 11.48 -9.77 -19.00
C LEU A 1 12.54 -10.38 -18.10
N ASP A 2 13.65 -10.85 -18.68
CA ASP A 2 14.68 -11.56 -17.92
C ASP A 2 15.53 -10.60 -17.05
N ASN A 3 15.47 -9.31 -17.33
CA ASN A 3 16.15 -8.27 -16.57
C ASN A 3 15.42 -6.93 -16.70
N CYS A 4 15.08 -6.33 -15.55
CA CYS A 4 14.49 -5.00 -15.46
C CYS A 4 15.48 -4.07 -14.72
N LEU A 5 16.00 -3.03 -15.40
CA LEU A 5 17.01 -2.14 -14.86
C LEU A 5 16.53 -1.24 -13.69
N VAL A 6 15.22 -1.14 -13.50
CA VAL A 6 14.62 -0.32 -12.43
C VAL A 6 14.10 -1.15 -11.25
N GLN A 7 14.25 -2.47 -11.32
CA GLN A 7 13.78 -3.39 -10.31
C GLN A 7 14.96 -3.95 -9.50
N ASP A 8 14.74 -4.16 -8.20
CA ASP A 8 15.72 -4.85 -7.36
C ASP A 8 16.03 -6.24 -7.94
N PRO A 9 17.31 -6.63 -8.10
CA PRO A 9 17.69 -7.90 -8.73
C PRO A 9 17.08 -9.13 -8.04
N LYS A 10 16.99 -9.11 -6.70
CA LYS A 10 16.39 -10.21 -5.94
C LYS A 10 14.87 -10.32 -6.16
N THR A 11 14.20 -9.19 -6.23
CA THR A 11 12.78 -9.14 -6.60
C THR A 11 12.56 -9.72 -8.00
N GLN A 12 13.43 -9.39 -8.96
CA GLN A 12 13.37 -9.95 -10.32
C GLN A 12 13.62 -11.47 -10.34
N GLU A 13 14.58 -11.95 -9.55
CA GLU A 13 14.86 -13.39 -9.40
C GLU A 13 13.62 -14.14 -8.90
N ILE A 14 12.97 -13.64 -7.86
CA ILE A 14 11.75 -14.22 -7.27
C ILE A 14 10.61 -14.23 -8.29
N ILE A 15 10.38 -13.12 -9.02
CA ILE A 15 9.35 -13.03 -10.06
C ILE A 15 9.60 -14.07 -11.15
N ASN A 16 10.83 -14.18 -11.63
CA ASN A 16 11.20 -15.17 -12.66
C ASN A 16 11.00 -16.61 -12.14
N HIS A 17 11.28 -16.85 -10.86
CA HIS A 17 11.03 -18.15 -10.24
C HIS A 17 9.53 -18.45 -10.15
N ILE A 18 8.70 -17.49 -9.75
CA ILE A 18 7.23 -17.63 -9.73
C ILE A 18 6.69 -17.97 -11.14
N CYS A 19 7.21 -17.34 -12.20
CA CYS A 19 6.83 -17.67 -13.56
C CYS A 19 7.14 -19.14 -13.90
N ARG A 20 8.36 -19.60 -13.58
CA ARG A 20 8.75 -21.01 -13.79
C ARG A 20 7.89 -21.99 -12.99
N LEU A 21 7.56 -21.66 -11.73
CA LEU A 21 6.67 -22.49 -10.91
C LEU A 21 5.25 -22.51 -11.45
N SER A 22 4.75 -21.39 -11.98
CA SER A 22 3.43 -21.31 -12.60
C SER A 22 3.33 -22.23 -13.83
N GLU A 23 4.37 -22.28 -14.65
CA GLU A 23 4.48 -23.23 -15.78
C GLU A 23 4.62 -24.67 -15.30
N LYS A 24 5.53 -24.94 -14.36
CA LYS A 24 5.79 -26.29 -13.81
C LYS A 24 4.56 -26.93 -13.19
N PHE A 25 3.71 -26.15 -12.52
CA PHE A 25 2.51 -26.64 -11.86
C PHE A 25 1.23 -26.41 -12.65
N ASP A 26 1.34 -26.00 -13.92
CA ASP A 26 0.20 -25.73 -14.82
C ASP A 26 -0.83 -24.81 -14.14
N SER A 27 -0.32 -23.75 -13.49
CA SER A 27 -1.16 -22.79 -12.76
C SER A 27 -1.92 -21.92 -13.75
N PRO A 28 -3.26 -21.79 -13.62
CA PRO A 28 -4.03 -20.93 -14.49
C PRO A 28 -3.56 -19.49 -14.40
N VAL A 29 -3.33 -18.85 -15.55
CA VAL A 29 -2.99 -17.42 -15.67
C VAL A 29 -4.17 -16.69 -16.27
N TYR A 30 -4.42 -15.48 -15.80
CA TYR A 30 -5.49 -14.64 -16.28
C TYR A 30 -5.28 -14.26 -17.75
N ASP A 31 -6.30 -14.51 -18.54
CA ASP A 31 -6.42 -14.04 -19.91
C ASP A 31 -7.77 -13.31 -20.03
N GLU A 32 -7.77 -12.14 -20.63
CA GLU A 32 -9.01 -11.36 -20.83
C GLU A 32 -10.11 -12.14 -21.57
N ARG A 33 -9.72 -13.13 -22.38
CA ARG A 33 -10.61 -14.04 -23.13
C ARG A 33 -11.02 -15.25 -22.31
N LYS A 34 -10.18 -15.68 -21.36
CA LYS A 34 -10.40 -16.82 -20.49
C LYS A 34 -10.36 -16.33 -19.06
N ILE A 35 -11.51 -16.15 -18.44
CA ILE A 35 -11.58 -15.73 -17.04
C ILE A 35 -11.03 -16.85 -16.17
N GLY A 36 -9.89 -16.61 -15.49
CA GLY A 36 -9.32 -17.56 -14.55
C GLY A 36 -7.86 -17.31 -14.19
N GLY A 37 -7.48 -17.68 -12.99
CA GLY A 37 -6.10 -17.78 -12.54
C GLY A 37 -5.45 -16.53 -11.97
N ILE A 38 -4.13 -16.57 -11.93
CA ILE A 38 -3.27 -15.50 -11.43
C ILE A 38 -3.32 -14.31 -12.38
N ARG A 39 -3.74 -13.16 -11.88
CA ARG A 39 -3.86 -11.91 -12.64
C ARG A 39 -2.63 -11.03 -12.50
N THR A 40 -2.13 -10.93 -11.27
CA THR A 40 -0.98 -10.07 -10.94
C THR A 40 -0.20 -10.72 -9.81
N VAL A 41 1.09 -10.56 -9.83
CA VAL A 41 1.96 -10.90 -8.71
C VAL A 41 2.69 -9.62 -8.31
N MET A 42 2.58 -9.26 -7.04
CA MET A 42 3.37 -8.18 -6.46
C MET A 42 4.41 -8.79 -5.54
N VAL A 43 5.66 -8.42 -5.74
CA VAL A 43 6.77 -8.79 -4.87
C VAL A 43 7.34 -7.51 -4.30
N ARG A 44 7.35 -7.41 -2.98
CA ARG A 44 7.94 -6.30 -2.24
C ARG A 44 9.09 -6.83 -1.43
N ARG A 45 10.26 -6.21 -1.57
CA ARG A 45 11.42 -6.49 -0.76
C ARG A 45 11.76 -5.25 0.05
N SER A 46 11.88 -5.41 1.36
CA SER A 46 12.35 -4.34 2.23
C SER A 46 13.81 -4.01 1.92
N GLN A 47 14.11 -2.75 1.69
CA GLN A 47 15.48 -2.27 1.58
C GLN A 47 16.17 -2.21 2.95
N LYS A 48 15.39 -2.18 4.02
CA LYS A 48 15.90 -2.11 5.39
C LYS A 48 16.34 -3.46 5.93
N THR A 49 15.48 -4.50 5.77
CA THR A 49 15.68 -5.81 6.39
C THR A 49 15.98 -6.92 5.39
N GLY A 50 15.68 -6.71 4.11
CA GLY A 50 15.73 -7.77 3.09
C GLY A 50 14.51 -8.68 3.09
N GLU A 51 13.58 -8.55 4.05
CA GLU A 51 12.32 -9.31 4.11
C GLU A 51 11.52 -9.17 2.82
N VAL A 52 10.91 -10.26 2.38
CA VAL A 52 10.11 -10.29 1.16
C VAL A 52 8.65 -10.62 1.48
N GLN A 53 7.76 -9.85 0.87
CA GLN A 53 6.32 -10.04 0.91
C GLN A 53 5.80 -10.24 -0.51
N ILE A 54 5.00 -11.30 -0.73
CA ILE A 54 4.42 -11.63 -2.02
C ILE A 54 2.90 -11.59 -1.94
N ILE A 55 2.28 -10.98 -2.95
CA ILE A 55 0.83 -10.95 -3.07
C ILE A 55 0.43 -11.46 -4.44
N PHE A 56 -0.30 -12.56 -4.47
CA PHE A 56 -0.94 -13.07 -5.68
C PHE A 56 -2.34 -12.50 -5.81
N VAL A 57 -2.62 -11.79 -6.88
CA VAL A 57 -3.98 -11.36 -7.20
C VAL A 57 -4.59 -12.37 -8.17
N THR A 58 -5.71 -12.98 -7.78
CA THR A 58 -6.37 -14.01 -8.57
C THR A 58 -7.77 -13.58 -9.00
N SER A 59 -8.16 -13.91 -10.22
CA SER A 59 -9.51 -13.66 -10.74
C SER A 59 -10.49 -14.78 -10.47
N THR A 60 -9.99 -15.98 -10.10
CA THR A 60 -10.76 -17.14 -9.67
C THR A 60 -10.39 -17.51 -8.24
N PRO A 61 -11.25 -18.26 -7.54
CA PRO A 61 -10.89 -18.86 -6.25
C PRO A 61 -9.61 -19.69 -6.35
N ILE A 62 -8.99 -19.90 -5.22
CA ILE A 62 -7.80 -20.76 -5.07
C ILE A 62 -8.16 -22.05 -4.35
N ILE A 63 -7.26 -23.03 -4.43
CA ILE A 63 -7.27 -24.24 -3.62
C ILE A 63 -5.98 -24.25 -2.81
N LEU A 64 -6.12 -24.35 -1.49
CA LEU A 64 -5.03 -24.51 -0.53
C LEU A 64 -5.46 -25.56 0.50
N ASP A 65 -4.62 -26.57 0.74
CA ASP A 65 -4.90 -27.70 1.65
C ASP A 65 -6.27 -28.38 1.35
N GLY A 66 -6.62 -28.46 0.07
CA GLY A 66 -7.89 -29.02 -0.39
C GLY A 66 -9.12 -28.11 -0.18
N GLN A 67 -8.97 -26.95 0.44
CA GLN A 67 -10.05 -26.00 0.67
C GLN A 67 -10.09 -24.94 -0.44
N VAL A 68 -11.31 -24.49 -0.77
CA VAL A 68 -11.55 -23.44 -1.76
C VAL A 68 -11.71 -22.10 -1.04
N TRP A 69 -10.91 -21.12 -1.44
CA TRP A 69 -11.02 -19.75 -0.92
C TRP A 69 -11.12 -18.72 -2.08
N PRO A 70 -11.97 -17.70 -1.97
CA PRO A 70 -12.98 -17.54 -0.92
C PRO A 70 -14.08 -18.61 -1.01
N GLU A 71 -14.71 -18.89 0.11
CA GLU A 71 -15.83 -19.83 0.15
C GLU A 71 -16.90 -19.45 -0.87
N LEU A 72 -17.35 -20.43 -1.61
CA LEU A 72 -18.40 -20.27 -2.61
C LEU A 72 -19.76 -20.66 -2.00
N ARG A 73 -20.81 -19.96 -2.42
CA ARG A 73 -22.19 -20.25 -1.96
C ARG A 73 -22.69 -21.61 -2.43
N GLU A 74 -22.18 -22.06 -3.58
CA GLU A 74 -22.55 -23.33 -4.21
C GLU A 74 -21.25 -24.11 -4.51
N GLU A 75 -21.34 -25.43 -4.51
CA GLU A 75 -20.20 -26.25 -4.85
C GLU A 75 -19.82 -26.08 -6.32
N PRO A 76 -18.56 -25.71 -6.63
CA PRO A 76 -18.14 -25.45 -7.99
C PRO A 76 -18.08 -26.74 -8.80
N SER A 77 -18.52 -26.67 -10.05
CA SER A 77 -18.41 -27.77 -10.99
C SER A 77 -16.93 -28.16 -11.22
N LYS A 78 -16.68 -29.38 -11.70
CA LYS A 78 -15.33 -29.86 -12.04
C LYS A 78 -14.61 -28.91 -13.01
N ARG A 79 -15.34 -28.36 -14.01
CA ARG A 79 -14.80 -27.41 -14.98
C ARG A 79 -14.36 -26.10 -14.31
N GLN A 80 -15.12 -25.60 -13.35
CA GLN A 80 -14.75 -24.39 -12.58
C GLN A 80 -13.54 -24.67 -11.70
N LYS A 81 -13.49 -25.82 -10.98
CA LYS A 81 -12.34 -26.21 -10.16
C LYS A 81 -11.02 -26.27 -10.97
N ASN A 82 -11.09 -26.62 -12.26
CA ASN A 82 -9.90 -26.63 -13.13
C ASN A 82 -9.34 -25.22 -13.45
N SER A 83 -10.12 -24.16 -13.23
CA SER A 83 -9.64 -22.78 -13.37
C SER A 83 -9.08 -22.18 -12.07
N PHE A 84 -9.12 -22.93 -10.96
CA PHE A 84 -8.63 -22.47 -9.68
C PHE A 84 -7.13 -22.69 -9.56
N VAL A 85 -6.43 -21.73 -8.98
CA VAL A 85 -5.00 -21.84 -8.71
C VAL A 85 -4.79 -22.73 -7.50
N LYS A 86 -3.94 -23.74 -7.64
CA LYS A 86 -3.54 -24.64 -6.54
C LYS A 86 -2.24 -24.15 -5.96
N PHE A 87 -2.32 -23.64 -4.73
CA PHE A 87 -1.17 -22.97 -4.11
C PHE A 87 -0.21 -23.90 -3.37
N ASP A 88 -0.66 -25.08 -2.91
CA ASP A 88 0.15 -25.97 -2.04
C ASP A 88 1.60 -26.13 -2.52
N LYS A 89 1.77 -26.65 -3.75
CA LYS A 89 3.11 -26.91 -4.30
C LYS A 89 3.90 -25.65 -4.64
N MET A 90 3.20 -24.61 -5.06
CA MET A 90 3.83 -23.33 -5.39
C MET A 90 4.33 -22.64 -4.12
N LEU A 91 3.51 -22.64 -3.06
CA LEU A 91 3.84 -22.04 -1.78
C LEU A 91 5.07 -22.71 -1.16
N SER A 92 5.04 -24.07 -1.04
CA SER A 92 6.18 -24.83 -0.51
C SER A 92 7.46 -24.56 -1.31
N ALA A 93 7.39 -24.63 -2.65
CA ALA A 93 8.56 -24.40 -3.49
C ALA A 93 9.12 -22.97 -3.40
N LEU A 94 8.28 -21.97 -3.17
CA LEU A 94 8.71 -20.58 -2.97
C LEU A 94 9.39 -20.38 -1.61
N THR A 95 8.79 -20.88 -0.53
CA THR A 95 9.29 -20.69 0.83
C THR A 95 10.50 -21.58 1.14
N GLU A 96 10.68 -22.71 0.44
CA GLU A 96 11.87 -23.54 0.52
C GLU A 96 13.08 -22.94 -0.23
N GLU A 97 12.83 -22.23 -1.34
CA GLU A 97 13.90 -21.63 -2.17
C GLU A 97 14.36 -20.27 -1.65
N PHE A 98 13.46 -19.48 -1.05
CA PHE A 98 13.73 -18.10 -0.64
C PHE A 98 13.38 -17.91 0.85
N GLU A 99 14.37 -18.07 1.72
CA GLU A 99 14.22 -17.91 3.18
C GLU A 99 13.82 -16.47 3.58
N GLU A 100 14.11 -15.47 2.74
CA GLU A 100 13.72 -14.09 2.97
C GLU A 100 12.22 -13.81 2.80
N ILE A 101 11.43 -14.75 2.27
CA ILE A 101 9.98 -14.62 2.15
C ILE A 101 9.35 -14.80 3.54
N VAL A 102 8.88 -13.72 4.12
CA VAL A 102 8.22 -13.72 5.43
C VAL A 102 6.70 -13.71 5.34
N THR A 103 6.14 -13.28 4.19
CA THR A 103 4.68 -13.23 3.99
C THR A 103 4.33 -13.60 2.55
N VAL A 104 3.38 -14.51 2.39
CA VAL A 104 2.68 -14.74 1.11
C VAL A 104 1.19 -14.57 1.33
N ALA A 105 0.58 -13.69 0.54
CA ALA A 105 -0.85 -13.43 0.57
C ALA A 105 -1.50 -13.68 -0.79
N VAL A 106 -2.79 -13.98 -0.79
CA VAL A 106 -3.64 -13.98 -1.98
C VAL A 106 -4.72 -12.92 -1.84
N ASN A 107 -4.96 -12.20 -2.92
CA ASN A 107 -6.08 -11.26 -3.03
C ASN A 107 -7.02 -11.73 -4.15
N PHE A 108 -8.30 -11.85 -3.83
CA PHE A 108 -9.31 -12.27 -4.77
C PHE A 108 -9.95 -11.07 -5.47
N HIS A 109 -9.73 -10.94 -6.77
CA HIS A 109 -10.21 -9.85 -7.60
C HIS A 109 -10.91 -10.34 -8.87
N PRO A 110 -12.20 -10.75 -8.79
CA PRO A 110 -12.95 -11.31 -9.92
C PRO A 110 -13.43 -10.24 -10.92
N ARG A 111 -13.42 -8.95 -10.55
CA ARG A 111 -13.96 -7.86 -11.37
C ARG A 111 -12.97 -7.42 -12.45
N LYS A 112 -13.46 -7.04 -13.62
CA LYS A 112 -12.68 -6.40 -14.68
C LYS A 112 -12.64 -4.88 -14.44
N THR A 113 -11.82 -4.44 -13.50
CA THR A 113 -11.59 -3.01 -13.20
C THR A 113 -10.10 -2.70 -13.31
N SER A 114 -9.75 -1.41 -13.31
CA SER A 114 -8.37 -0.93 -13.26
C SER A 114 -7.74 -1.01 -11.86
N GLU A 115 -8.52 -1.36 -10.85
CA GLU A 115 -8.02 -1.58 -9.49
C GLU A 115 -7.08 -2.78 -9.47
N ILE A 116 -6.03 -2.69 -8.68
CA ILE A 116 -5.04 -3.78 -8.53
C ILE A 116 -5.62 -4.87 -7.62
N TYR A 117 -6.27 -4.47 -6.53
CA TYR A 117 -6.78 -5.37 -5.49
C TYR A 117 -8.29 -5.48 -5.48
N GLY A 118 -8.79 -6.67 -5.19
CA GLY A 118 -10.17 -6.91 -4.79
C GLY A 118 -10.37 -6.70 -3.28
N GLU A 119 -11.59 -6.97 -2.82
CA GLU A 119 -11.99 -6.69 -1.43
C GLU A 119 -11.44 -7.70 -0.42
N ARG A 120 -11.12 -8.93 -0.84
CA ARG A 120 -10.76 -10.04 0.05
C ARG A 120 -9.29 -10.40 -0.11
N THR A 121 -8.58 -10.44 1.01
CA THR A 121 -7.19 -10.88 1.09
C THR A 121 -7.07 -11.94 2.19
N GLN A 122 -6.28 -12.97 1.93
CA GLN A 122 -5.92 -14.00 2.89
C GLN A 122 -4.40 -14.18 2.88
N ILE A 123 -3.83 -14.31 4.05
CA ILE A 123 -2.43 -14.71 4.22
C ILE A 123 -2.38 -16.23 4.09
N LEU A 124 -1.50 -16.72 3.21
CA LEU A 124 -1.28 -18.15 2.95
C LEU A 124 -0.09 -18.68 3.73
N PHE A 125 0.93 -17.86 3.90
CA PHE A 125 2.15 -18.16 4.64
C PHE A 125 2.58 -16.90 5.38
N ASN A 126 2.93 -17.03 6.65
CA ASN A 126 3.49 -15.96 7.44
C ASN A 126 4.47 -16.48 8.50
N GLU A 127 5.72 -16.10 8.40
CA GLU A 127 6.58 -15.99 9.56
C GLU A 127 6.29 -14.67 10.27
N LYS A 128 5.85 -13.67 9.48
CA LYS A 128 5.47 -12.34 9.90
C LYS A 128 4.35 -11.81 9.01
N GLU A 129 3.31 -11.21 9.57
CA GLU A 129 2.15 -10.70 8.80
C GLU A 129 2.48 -9.43 8.00
N THR A 130 3.51 -8.70 8.42
CA THR A 130 3.98 -7.45 7.83
C THR A 130 5.45 -7.57 7.47
N ILE A 131 5.96 -6.66 6.64
CA ILE A 131 7.40 -6.44 6.48
C ILE A 131 7.82 -5.14 7.14
N THR A 132 9.05 -5.10 7.67
CA THR A 132 9.61 -3.89 8.25
C THR A 132 10.29 -3.07 7.15
N GLU A 133 9.91 -1.82 7.01
CA GLU A 133 10.56 -0.87 6.09
C GLU A 133 11.04 0.36 6.85
N GLY A 134 11.89 1.17 6.21
CA GLY A 134 12.44 2.37 6.82
C GLY A 134 12.25 3.62 5.96
N VAL A 135 11.91 4.73 6.59
CA VAL A 135 11.91 6.04 5.98
C VAL A 135 12.48 7.07 6.93
N LEU A 136 13.47 7.82 6.47
CA LEU A 136 14.23 8.73 7.32
C LEU A 136 14.75 8.00 8.57
N ASP A 137 14.41 8.48 9.77
CA ASP A 137 14.82 7.88 11.05
C ASP A 137 13.78 6.93 11.65
N TYR A 138 12.78 6.52 10.90
CA TYR A 138 11.66 5.70 11.38
C TYR A 138 11.61 4.35 10.68
N GLU A 139 11.36 3.31 11.49
CA GLU A 139 11.02 1.97 11.02
C GLU A 139 9.52 1.74 11.22
N PHE A 140 8.88 1.17 10.24
CA PHE A 140 7.44 0.90 10.26
C PHE A 140 7.09 -0.41 9.58
N GLU A 141 5.97 -0.97 10.00
CA GLU A 141 5.44 -2.22 9.48
C GLU A 141 4.47 -1.95 8.34
N LEU A 142 4.53 -2.81 7.31
CA LEU A 142 3.67 -2.73 6.13
C LEU A 142 2.90 -4.03 5.96
N SER A 143 1.59 -3.95 6.02
CA SER A 143 0.71 -5.06 5.63
C SER A 143 0.68 -5.25 4.10
N PRO A 144 0.23 -6.41 3.59
CA PRO A 144 0.30 -6.74 2.17
C PRO A 144 -0.32 -5.69 1.24
N ARG A 145 -1.48 -5.12 1.60
CA ARG A 145 -2.19 -4.15 0.75
C ARG A 145 -1.80 -2.70 0.97
N ALA A 146 -0.99 -2.41 1.99
CA ALA A 146 -0.54 -1.05 2.25
C ALA A 146 0.31 -0.53 1.09
N PHE A 147 0.01 0.69 0.64
CA PHE A 147 0.85 1.36 -0.37
C PHE A 147 2.13 1.88 0.27
N TYR A 148 3.24 1.67 -0.40
CA TYR A 148 4.52 2.30 -0.10
C TYR A 148 5.32 2.54 -1.38
N GLN A 149 6.17 3.55 -1.40
CA GLN A 149 7.00 3.92 -2.56
C GLN A 149 8.00 2.80 -2.88
N LEU A 150 8.00 2.33 -4.12
CA LEU A 150 8.86 1.22 -4.56
C LEU A 150 10.36 1.54 -4.49
N ASN A 151 10.72 2.80 -4.67
CA ASN A 151 12.09 3.28 -4.54
C ASN A 151 12.26 3.96 -3.19
N SER A 152 12.58 3.18 -2.15
CA SER A 152 12.72 3.67 -0.78
C SER A 152 13.83 4.70 -0.60
N GLU A 153 14.93 4.60 -1.37
CA GLU A 153 16.02 5.58 -1.32
C GLU A 153 15.53 6.95 -1.80
N GLN A 154 14.84 6.99 -2.95
CA GLN A 154 14.30 8.24 -3.47
C GLN A 154 13.11 8.75 -2.64
N ALA A 155 12.33 7.87 -2.03
CA ALA A 155 11.31 8.25 -1.07
C ALA A 155 11.91 8.98 0.15
N ASN A 156 13.05 8.50 0.66
CA ASN A 156 13.79 9.17 1.74
C ASN A 156 14.19 10.61 1.35
N VAL A 157 14.74 10.79 0.15
CA VAL A 157 15.12 12.12 -0.36
C VAL A 157 13.89 13.02 -0.49
N LEU A 158 12.82 12.52 -1.14
CA LEU A 158 11.59 13.25 -1.39
C LEU A 158 10.92 13.70 -0.08
N TYR A 159 10.77 12.78 0.87
CA TYR A 159 10.14 13.08 2.16
C TYR A 159 11.03 13.99 3.04
N GLY A 160 12.35 13.83 2.95
CA GLY A 160 13.29 14.75 3.57
C GLY A 160 13.14 16.18 3.05
N GLU A 161 13.02 16.38 1.73
CA GLU A 161 12.79 17.69 1.13
C GLU A 161 11.39 18.24 1.46
N ALA A 162 10.36 17.39 1.48
CA ALA A 162 9.01 17.79 1.88
C ALA A 162 8.99 18.31 3.33
N VAL A 163 9.66 17.62 4.26
CA VAL A 163 9.80 18.05 5.67
C VAL A 163 10.57 19.36 5.78
N LYS A 164 11.66 19.54 5.02
CA LYS A 164 12.42 20.80 4.99
C LYS A 164 11.56 21.96 4.48
N ALA A 165 10.85 21.73 3.36
CA ALA A 165 9.97 22.75 2.76
C ALA A 165 8.84 23.17 3.71
N LEU A 166 8.24 22.21 4.45
CA LEU A 166 7.22 22.49 5.44
C LEU A 166 7.75 23.39 6.57
N ASN A 167 9.03 23.25 6.91
CA ASN A 167 9.66 23.95 8.04
C ASN A 167 8.80 23.86 9.33
N PRO A 168 8.59 22.63 9.85
CA PRO A 168 7.65 22.39 10.94
C PRO A 168 8.06 23.08 12.24
N LYS A 169 7.08 23.61 12.99
CA LYS A 169 7.26 24.29 14.27
C LYS A 169 6.45 23.60 15.36
N LYS A 170 6.85 23.75 16.62
CA LYS A 170 6.25 23.09 17.80
C LYS A 170 4.74 23.30 17.93
N ASP A 171 4.23 24.45 17.51
CA ASP A 171 2.81 24.79 17.60
C ASP A 171 2.01 24.38 16.38
N ASP A 172 2.66 23.84 15.34
CA ASP A 172 1.98 23.43 14.12
C ASP A 172 1.01 22.27 14.38
N ARG A 173 -0.16 22.39 13.80
CA ARG A 173 -1.14 21.32 13.62
C ARG A 173 -1.12 20.95 12.15
N VAL A 174 -0.50 19.79 11.87
CA VAL A 174 -0.26 19.33 10.50
C VAL A 174 -1.38 18.42 10.06
N ILE A 175 -1.93 18.67 8.86
CA ILE A 175 -2.73 17.71 8.12
C ILE A 175 -1.80 16.98 7.16
N ASP A 176 -1.86 15.62 7.15
CA ASP A 176 -1.20 14.74 6.19
C ASP A 176 -2.30 14.07 5.35
N ALA A 177 -2.67 14.72 4.24
CA ALA A 177 -3.72 14.23 3.37
C ALA A 177 -3.15 13.24 2.34
N TYR A 178 -3.88 12.13 2.12
CA TYR A 178 -3.41 10.96 1.35
C TYR A 178 -2.20 10.30 2.05
N CYS A 179 -2.26 10.18 3.39
CA CYS A 179 -1.11 9.85 4.22
C CYS A 179 -0.57 8.42 4.03
N GLY A 180 -1.32 7.53 3.37
CA GLY A 180 -0.97 6.12 3.29
C GLY A 180 -0.75 5.52 4.68
N VAL A 181 0.41 4.93 4.91
CA VAL A 181 0.82 4.36 6.22
C VAL A 181 1.41 5.42 7.19
N GLY A 182 1.29 6.71 6.87
CA GLY A 182 1.64 7.82 7.75
C GLY A 182 3.11 8.24 7.72
N THR A 183 3.88 7.84 6.72
CA THR A 183 5.34 8.02 6.67
C THR A 183 5.81 9.46 6.77
N ILE A 184 5.17 10.40 6.05
CA ILE A 184 5.53 11.83 6.11
C ILE A 184 5.09 12.42 7.45
N GLY A 185 3.90 12.02 7.92
CA GLY A 185 3.38 12.41 9.22
C GLY A 185 4.33 12.03 10.36
N PHE A 186 4.90 10.81 10.34
CA PHE A 186 5.89 10.39 11.35
C PHE A 186 7.13 11.27 11.33
N ALA A 187 7.62 11.65 10.15
CA ALA A 187 8.82 12.45 9.99
C ALA A 187 8.72 13.85 10.59
N VAL A 188 7.49 14.38 10.73
CA VAL A 188 7.25 15.69 11.37
C VAL A 188 6.75 15.58 12.81
N ALA A 189 6.23 14.43 13.24
CA ALA A 189 5.50 14.26 14.50
C ALA A 189 6.22 14.80 15.75
N LYS A 190 7.52 14.54 15.89
CA LYS A 190 8.32 15.04 17.03
C LYS A 190 8.58 16.54 17.02
N LYS A 191 8.30 17.23 15.91
CA LYS A 191 8.59 18.65 15.68
C LYS A 191 7.33 19.54 15.78
N VAL A 192 6.15 18.92 15.89
CA VAL A 192 4.86 19.61 15.80
C VAL A 192 3.95 19.28 16.98
N LYS A 193 2.88 20.05 17.14
CA LYS A 193 1.87 19.86 18.18
C LYS A 193 1.03 18.60 17.89
N SER A 194 0.58 18.42 16.66
CA SER A 194 -0.22 17.28 16.25
C SER A 194 -0.10 17.00 14.75
N VAL A 195 -0.27 15.73 14.39
CA VAL A 195 -0.43 15.25 13.00
C VAL A 195 -1.78 14.59 12.89
N HIS A 196 -2.53 14.93 11.85
CA HIS A 196 -3.80 14.32 11.50
C HIS A 196 -3.72 13.79 10.07
N GLY A 197 -3.56 12.47 9.95
CA GLY A 197 -3.48 11.78 8.67
C GLY A 197 -4.83 11.22 8.23
N MET A 198 -5.06 11.17 6.93
CA MET A 198 -6.22 10.52 6.35
C MET A 198 -5.92 9.86 5.02
N ASP A 199 -6.51 8.70 4.83
CA ASP A 199 -6.43 7.93 3.57
C ASP A 199 -7.72 7.12 3.39
N ILE A 200 -8.04 6.80 2.15
CA ILE A 200 -9.23 5.99 1.81
C ILE A 200 -9.01 4.49 2.06
N THR A 201 -7.75 4.06 2.17
CA THR A 201 -7.35 2.66 2.30
C THR A 201 -7.36 2.24 3.77
N PRO A 202 -8.30 1.40 4.21
CA PRO A 202 -8.40 1.01 5.63
C PRO A 202 -7.12 0.36 6.15
N GLU A 203 -6.50 -0.53 5.39
CA GLU A 203 -5.29 -1.24 5.77
C GLU A 203 -4.13 -0.27 6.02
N SER A 204 -3.95 0.73 5.16
CA SER A 204 -2.92 1.76 5.34
C SER A 204 -3.13 2.54 6.64
N ILE A 205 -4.38 2.88 6.98
CA ILE A 205 -4.70 3.59 8.20
C ILE A 205 -4.54 2.70 9.45
N PHE A 206 -4.84 1.40 9.35
CA PHE A 206 -4.54 0.47 10.44
C PHE A 206 -3.03 0.39 10.69
N ASP A 207 -2.23 0.23 9.63
CA ASP A 207 -0.77 0.25 9.73
C ASP A 207 -0.27 1.57 10.33
N ALA A 208 -0.80 2.72 9.87
CA ALA A 208 -0.41 4.03 10.38
C ALA A 208 -0.67 4.16 11.90
N ARG A 209 -1.81 3.66 12.38
CA ARG A 209 -2.15 3.69 13.82
C ARG A 209 -1.25 2.79 14.64
N GLU A 210 -1.04 1.55 14.21
CA GLU A 210 -0.16 0.60 14.92
C GLU A 210 1.30 1.06 14.89
N ASN A 211 1.77 1.60 13.77
CA ASN A 211 3.10 2.19 13.67
C ASN A 211 3.27 3.42 14.58
N ALA A 212 2.30 4.33 14.61
CA ALA A 212 2.32 5.48 15.52
C ALA A 212 2.42 5.05 16.99
N LYS A 213 1.64 4.02 17.37
CA LYS A 213 1.67 3.43 18.71
C LYS A 213 3.03 2.82 19.03
N ARG A 214 3.58 2.00 18.12
CA ARG A 214 4.88 1.35 18.25
C ARG A 214 6.02 2.37 18.37
N LEU A 215 5.95 3.46 17.61
CA LEU A 215 6.90 4.56 17.62
C LEU A 215 6.71 5.54 18.82
N GLY A 216 5.67 5.34 19.64
CA GLY A 216 5.35 6.22 20.78
C GLY A 216 4.86 7.62 20.37
N LEU A 217 4.35 7.79 19.15
CA LEU A 217 3.90 9.07 18.59
C LEU A 217 2.45 9.37 19.01
N LYS A 218 2.26 9.80 20.24
CA LYS A 218 0.93 10.04 20.85
C LYS A 218 0.16 11.20 20.22
N ASN A 219 0.82 12.08 19.48
CA ASN A 219 0.26 13.24 18.82
C ASN A 219 -0.11 12.98 17.34
N CYS A 220 -0.02 11.73 16.87
CA CYS A 220 -0.45 11.32 15.55
C CYS A 220 -1.83 10.66 15.62
N HIS A 221 -2.75 11.15 14.79
CA HIS A 221 -4.12 10.66 14.68
C HIS A 221 -4.44 10.34 13.22
N TYR A 222 -5.04 9.18 12.95
CA TYR A 222 -5.29 8.71 11.60
C TYR A 222 -6.75 8.32 11.41
N GLU A 223 -7.37 8.76 10.31
CA GLU A 223 -8.79 8.56 10.01
C GLU A 223 -8.98 7.96 8.60
N ILE A 224 -9.86 6.95 8.49
CA ILE A 224 -10.21 6.35 7.19
C ILE A 224 -11.23 7.25 6.52
N GLY A 225 -10.91 7.74 5.33
CA GLY A 225 -11.84 8.49 4.51
C GLY A 225 -11.18 9.48 3.58
N LYS A 226 -12.01 10.14 2.82
CA LYS A 226 -11.57 11.13 1.83
C LYS A 226 -11.24 12.46 2.50
N ALA A 227 -10.08 13.04 2.16
CA ALA A 227 -9.63 14.33 2.67
C ALA A 227 -10.66 15.44 2.43
N GLU A 228 -11.30 15.45 1.26
CA GLU A 228 -12.34 16.41 0.88
C GLU A 228 -13.63 16.32 1.71
N ARG A 229 -13.80 15.25 2.50
CA ARG A 229 -14.90 15.12 3.47
C ARG A 229 -14.48 15.36 4.91
N ILE A 230 -13.30 14.87 5.27
CA ILE A 230 -12.79 14.96 6.65
C ILE A 230 -12.39 16.40 7.00
N ILE A 231 -11.59 17.04 6.16
CA ILE A 231 -11.04 18.39 6.42
C ILE A 231 -12.14 19.46 6.62
N PRO A 232 -13.21 19.52 5.78
CA PRO A 232 -14.30 20.45 6.02
C PRO A 232 -15.01 20.24 7.36
N ASN A 233 -15.18 18.99 7.78
CA ASN A 233 -15.82 18.68 9.06
C ASN A 233 -14.96 19.10 10.24
N TRP A 234 -13.64 18.91 10.17
CA TRP A 234 -12.72 19.39 11.18
C TRP A 234 -12.75 20.92 11.29
N ASN A 235 -12.74 21.61 10.17
CA ASN A 235 -12.84 23.08 10.17
C ASN A 235 -14.13 23.59 10.83
N LYS A 236 -15.27 22.92 10.57
CA LYS A 236 -16.55 23.24 11.22
C LYS A 236 -16.51 23.02 12.74
N SER A 237 -15.75 22.02 13.19
CA SER A 237 -15.56 21.71 14.62
C SER A 237 -14.49 22.59 15.29
N GLY A 238 -13.96 23.61 14.61
CA GLY A 238 -12.96 24.52 15.14
C GLY A 238 -11.51 24.00 15.10
N HIS A 239 -11.28 22.83 14.52
CA HIS A 239 -9.95 22.26 14.33
C HIS A 239 -9.35 22.82 13.03
N ARG A 240 -8.45 23.81 13.17
CA ARG A 240 -7.75 24.40 12.01
C ARG A 240 -6.31 23.90 11.94
N ALA A 241 -5.92 23.45 10.75
CA ALA A 241 -4.52 23.18 10.45
C ALA A 241 -3.74 24.48 10.30
N THR A 242 -2.50 24.50 10.79
CA THR A 242 -1.54 25.57 10.48
C THR A 242 -0.64 25.16 9.33
N ALA A 243 -0.47 23.86 9.11
CA ALA A 243 0.35 23.32 8.04
C ALA A 243 -0.34 22.11 7.40
N MET A 244 -0.10 21.89 6.11
CA MET A 244 -0.67 20.79 5.37
C MET A 244 0.38 20.17 4.45
N ILE A 245 0.39 18.84 4.38
CA ILE A 245 1.13 18.04 3.39
C ILE A 245 0.10 17.28 2.58
N VAL A 246 0.27 17.27 1.28
CA VAL A 246 -0.57 16.49 0.37
C VAL A 246 0.30 15.73 -0.63
N ASP A 247 0.07 14.43 -0.75
CA ASP A 247 0.71 13.54 -1.74
C ASP A 247 -0.40 12.81 -2.53
N PRO A 248 -1.15 13.53 -3.38
CA PRO A 248 -2.31 12.99 -4.06
C PRO A 248 -1.91 12.02 -5.18
N PRO A 249 -2.87 11.22 -5.70
CA PRO A 249 -2.66 10.42 -6.89
C PRO A 249 -2.37 11.29 -8.12
N ARG A 250 -1.97 10.65 -9.24
CA ARG A 250 -1.58 11.33 -10.49
C ARG A 250 -2.61 12.29 -11.07
N THR A 251 -3.87 12.18 -10.69
CA THR A 251 -4.96 13.08 -11.08
C THR A 251 -4.94 14.42 -10.36
N GLY A 252 -4.12 14.55 -9.31
CA GLY A 252 -4.07 15.74 -8.47
C GLY A 252 -5.16 15.77 -7.41
N LEU A 253 -5.37 16.95 -6.80
CA LEU A 253 -6.41 17.16 -5.80
C LEU A 253 -7.80 17.20 -6.45
N ASP A 254 -8.78 16.70 -5.72
CA ASP A 254 -10.20 16.84 -6.04
C ASP A 254 -10.67 18.29 -5.89
N ASP A 255 -11.62 18.73 -6.74
CA ASP A 255 -12.12 20.11 -6.73
C ASP A 255 -12.71 20.51 -5.36
N ALA A 256 -13.38 19.58 -4.65
CA ALA A 256 -13.93 19.84 -3.33
C ALA A 256 -12.84 20.07 -2.26
N LEU A 257 -11.70 19.41 -2.39
CA LEU A 257 -10.55 19.67 -1.51
C LEU A 257 -9.90 21.01 -1.84
N LEU A 258 -9.76 21.37 -3.13
CA LEU A 258 -9.27 22.67 -3.58
C LEU A 258 -10.14 23.81 -3.05
N GLU A 259 -11.46 23.71 -3.15
CA GLU A 259 -12.40 24.67 -2.57
C GLU A 259 -12.24 24.79 -1.06
N THR A 260 -12.03 23.66 -0.38
CA THR A 260 -11.83 23.62 1.06
C THR A 260 -10.54 24.32 1.47
N ILE A 261 -9.43 24.05 0.77
CA ILE A 261 -8.13 24.70 1.03
C ILE A 261 -8.21 26.19 0.74
N THR A 262 -8.88 26.59 -0.35
CA THR A 262 -9.10 28.00 -0.69
C THR A 262 -9.92 28.73 0.39
N LYS A 263 -10.94 28.06 0.91
CA LYS A 263 -11.81 28.65 1.96
C LYS A 263 -11.16 28.68 3.35
N PHE A 264 -10.32 27.72 3.65
CA PHE A 264 -9.64 27.55 4.92
C PHE A 264 -8.15 27.26 4.71
N PRO A 265 -7.39 28.24 4.17
CA PRO A 265 -6.00 28.01 3.83
C PRO A 265 -5.17 27.75 5.10
N PRO A 266 -4.29 26.72 5.09
CA PRO A 266 -3.25 26.61 6.10
C PRO A 266 -2.22 27.72 5.90
N GLU A 267 -1.45 28.04 6.96
CA GLU A 267 -0.36 29.03 6.84
C GLU A 267 0.76 28.56 5.90
N LYS A 268 0.94 27.24 5.81
CA LYS A 268 1.94 26.56 4.95
C LYS A 268 1.36 25.28 4.35
N MET A 269 1.74 25.03 3.11
CA MET A 269 1.36 23.82 2.41
C MET A 269 2.54 23.28 1.60
N VAL A 270 2.75 21.98 1.66
CA VAL A 270 3.66 21.22 0.79
C VAL A 270 2.84 20.28 -0.06
N TYR A 271 3.01 20.40 -1.37
CA TYR A 271 2.38 19.55 -2.35
C TYR A 271 3.44 18.66 -3.00
N VAL A 272 3.35 17.36 -2.79
CA VAL A 272 4.16 16.35 -3.47
C VAL A 272 3.42 15.90 -4.70
N SER A 273 4.06 15.93 -5.86
CA SER A 273 3.41 15.51 -7.11
C SER A 273 4.38 14.82 -8.07
N CYS A 274 3.94 13.70 -8.61
CA CYS A 274 4.60 13.04 -9.75
C CYS A 274 4.18 13.61 -11.12
N ASN A 275 3.24 14.58 -11.16
CA ASN A 275 2.73 15.19 -12.37
C ASN A 275 2.67 16.72 -12.23
N VAL A 276 3.66 17.42 -12.78
CA VAL A 276 3.80 18.88 -12.69
C VAL A 276 2.58 19.64 -13.27
N SER A 277 1.88 19.08 -14.25
CA SER A 277 0.70 19.72 -14.84
C SER A 277 -0.47 19.87 -13.86
N THR A 278 -0.50 19.07 -12.78
CA THR A 278 -1.55 19.17 -11.75
C THR A 278 -1.36 20.37 -10.81
N TRP A 279 -0.16 20.98 -10.78
CA TRP A 279 0.11 22.19 -10.01
C TRP A 279 -0.63 23.43 -10.54
N GLN A 280 -0.98 23.43 -11.82
CA GLN A 280 -1.68 24.58 -12.42
C GLN A 280 -3.11 24.77 -11.89
N LYS A 281 -3.62 23.82 -11.11
CA LYS A 281 -4.97 23.88 -10.52
C LYS A 281 -4.98 24.46 -9.09
N ILE A 282 -3.81 24.69 -8.49
CA ILE A 282 -3.62 25.24 -7.15
C ILE A 282 -3.19 26.69 -7.26
#